data_46ae1de81f4e91745350c55d8b91f30e
#
_entry.id   46ae1de81f4e91745350c55d8b91f30e
#
_cell.length_a   1.000
_cell.length_b   1.000
_cell.length_c   1.000
_cell.angle_alpha   90.00
_cell.angle_beta   90.00
_cell.angle_gamma   90.00
#
_symmetry.space_group_name_H-M   'P 1'
#
loop_
_entity.id
_entity.type
_entity.pdbx_description
1 polymer ?
#
loop_
_entity_poly.entity_id
_entity_poly.type
_entity_poly.pdbx_seq_one_letter_code
_entity_poly.pdbx_strand_id
1 'polypeptide(L)' 'MSEVILTIDGMHCGACIRRVTQTLQRVPGAEVKEVRIGAARVNADDPAPLLAAVAKAGYTAHAEQQ' A
#
# COMPACT_ATOMS: atom_id res chain seq x y z
N MET A 1 7.29 -14.27 -4.51
CA MET A 1 6.80 -12.93 -4.15
C MET A 1 7.01 -12.01 -5.33
N SER A 2 6.03 -11.18 -5.60
CA SER A 2 6.08 -10.22 -6.71
C SER A 2 6.08 -8.79 -6.17
N GLU A 3 6.73 -7.90 -6.88
CA GLU A 3 6.67 -6.49 -6.55
C GLU A 3 5.34 -5.92 -7.02
N VAL A 4 4.63 -5.27 -6.12
CA VAL A 4 3.35 -4.63 -6.39
C VAL A 4 3.53 -3.13 -6.20
N ILE A 5 3.15 -2.36 -7.21
CA ILE A 5 3.14 -0.91 -7.13
C ILE A 5 1.70 -0.48 -6.88
N LEU A 6 1.48 0.23 -5.79
CA LEU A 6 0.16 0.75 -5.45
C LEU A 6 0.12 2.24 -5.77
N THR A 7 -0.91 2.66 -6.49
CA THR A 7 -1.23 4.06 -6.67
C THR A 7 -2.34 4.38 -5.68
N ILE A 8 -2.12 5.34 -4.79
CA ILE A 8 -3.00 5.60 -3.66
C ILE A 8 -3.51 7.04 -3.74
N ASP A 9 -4.83 7.19 -3.85
CA ASP A 9 -5.47 8.49 -3.86
C ASP A 9 -5.83 8.90 -2.43
N GLY A 10 -5.80 10.19 -2.17
CA GLY A 10 -6.20 10.74 -0.88
C GLY A 10 -5.06 10.98 0.10
N MET A 11 -3.82 10.71 -0.31
CA MET A 11 -2.65 11.01 0.53
C MET A 11 -2.20 12.44 0.28
N HIS A 12 -2.27 13.28 1.31
CA HIS A 12 -1.98 14.70 1.17
C HIS A 12 -0.81 15.19 2.02
N CYS A 13 -0.30 14.37 2.95
CA CYS A 13 0.75 14.83 3.86
C CYS A 13 1.55 13.66 4.41
N GLY A 14 2.63 13.98 5.15
CA GLY A 14 3.49 12.95 5.72
C GLY A 14 2.81 12.01 6.70
N ALA A 15 1.78 12.48 7.40
CA ALA A 15 1.03 11.62 8.31
C ALA A 15 0.32 10.49 7.55
N CYS A 16 -0.11 10.76 6.33
CA CYS A 16 -0.73 9.74 5.48
C CYS A 16 0.28 8.66 5.11
N ILE A 17 1.52 9.04 4.82
CA ILE A 17 2.58 8.08 4.53
C ILE A 17 2.75 7.10 5.68
N ARG A 18 2.81 7.63 6.91
CA ARG A 18 2.97 6.80 8.10
C ARG A 18 1.80 5.84 8.28
N ARG A 19 0.58 6.36 8.11
CA ARG A 19 -0.64 5.55 8.26
C ARG A 19 -0.68 4.42 7.24
N VAL A 20 -0.40 4.73 5.99
CA VAL A 20 -0.39 3.72 4.93
C VAL A 20 0.72 2.70 5.18
N THR A 21 1.91 3.15 5.60
CA THR A 21 3.00 2.25 5.91
C THR A 21 2.60 1.24 6.99
N GLN A 22 2.02 1.73 8.08
CA GLN A 22 1.58 0.87 9.18
C GLN A 22 0.49 -0.11 8.73
N THR A 23 -0.43 0.38 7.91
CA THR A 23 -1.52 -0.43 7.38
C THR A 23 -0.98 -1.58 6.54
N LEU A 24 -0.05 -1.29 5.64
CA LEU A 24 0.54 -2.30 4.76
C LEU A 24 1.41 -3.29 5.54
N GLN A 25 2.11 -2.83 6.57
CA GLN A 25 2.95 -3.71 7.39
C GLN A 25 2.14 -4.75 8.16
N ARG A 26 0.86 -4.49 8.38
CA ARG A 26 -0.02 -5.43 9.07
C ARG A 26 -0.56 -6.52 8.17
N VAL A 27 -0.38 -6.40 6.87
CA VAL A 27 -0.87 -7.41 5.93
C VAL A 27 0.06 -8.62 5.96
N PRO A 28 -0.46 -9.82 6.28
CA PRO A 28 0.39 -11.03 6.29
C PRO A 28 0.98 -11.31 4.92
N GLY A 29 2.26 -11.65 4.89
CA GLY A 29 2.94 -11.99 3.64
C GLY A 29 3.38 -10.81 2.81
N ALA A 30 3.15 -9.58 3.27
CA ALA A 30 3.55 -8.38 2.56
C ALA A 30 4.85 -7.81 3.15
N GLU A 31 5.74 -7.37 2.27
CA GLU A 31 6.97 -6.70 2.68
C GLU A 31 6.99 -5.32 2.06
N VAL A 32 6.85 -4.30 2.89
CA VAL A 32 6.82 -2.91 2.44
C VAL A 32 8.24 -2.46 2.09
N LYS A 33 8.43 -2.01 0.86
CA LYS A 33 9.73 -1.52 0.39
C LYS A 33 9.82 -0.01 0.44
N GLU A 34 8.78 0.67 -0.02
CA GLU A 34 8.80 2.13 -0.06
C GLU A 34 7.36 2.65 -0.03
N VAL A 35 7.15 3.75 0.67
CA VAL A 35 5.86 4.45 0.66
C VAL A 35 6.12 5.92 0.41
N ARG A 36 5.38 6.49 -0.55
CA ARG A 36 5.44 7.91 -0.89
C ARG A 36 4.03 8.46 -0.89
N ILE A 37 3.94 9.79 -0.98
CA ILE A 37 2.64 10.41 -1.19
C ILE A 37 2.10 9.95 -2.55
N GLY A 38 0.98 9.27 -2.52
CA GLY A 38 0.31 8.79 -3.73
C GLY A 38 0.77 7.44 -4.26
N ALA A 39 1.80 6.82 -3.66
CA ALA A 39 2.30 5.54 -4.18
C ALA A 39 2.99 4.72 -3.10
N ALA A 40 3.00 3.41 -3.29
CA ALA A 40 3.74 2.50 -2.42
C ALA A 40 4.27 1.33 -3.23
N ARG A 41 5.41 0.79 -2.80
CA ARG A 41 6.02 -0.38 -3.41
C ARG A 41 6.12 -1.46 -2.34
N VAL A 42 5.51 -2.60 -2.62
CA VAL A 42 5.37 -3.69 -1.66
C VAL A 42 5.62 -5.02 -2.37
N ASN A 43 6.36 -5.91 -1.73
CA ASN A 43 6.48 -7.29 -2.22
C ASN A 43 5.37 -8.12 -1.58
N ALA A 44 4.55 -8.74 -2.42
CA ALA A 44 3.47 -9.60 -1.96
C ALA A 44 3.06 -10.57 -3.05
N ASP A 45 2.49 -11.70 -2.65
CA ASP A 45 2.03 -12.69 -3.61
C ASP A 45 0.70 -12.29 -4.26
N ASP A 46 -0.13 -11.57 -3.52
CA ASP A 46 -1.46 -11.18 -3.97
C ASP A 46 -1.72 -9.73 -3.58
N PRO A 47 -2.06 -8.86 -4.53
CA PRO A 47 -2.35 -7.46 -4.23
C PRO A 47 -3.68 -7.22 -3.52
N ALA A 48 -4.63 -8.17 -3.59
CA ALA A 48 -5.97 -7.96 -3.06
C ALA A 48 -5.98 -7.61 -1.56
N PRO A 49 -5.23 -8.30 -0.68
CA PRO A 49 -5.20 -7.93 0.73
C PRO A 49 -4.62 -6.53 0.96
N LEU A 50 -3.69 -6.10 0.13
CA LEU A 50 -3.10 -4.77 0.22
C LEU A 50 -4.14 -3.71 -0.09
N LEU A 51 -4.90 -3.90 -1.16
CA LEU A 51 -5.95 -2.99 -1.56
C LEU A 51 -7.04 -2.91 -0.50
N ALA A 52 -7.43 -4.04 0.06
CA ALA A 52 -8.46 -4.09 1.10
C ALA A 52 -8.00 -3.34 2.35
N ALA A 53 -6.73 -3.52 2.75
CA ALA A 53 -6.19 -2.86 3.93
C ALA A 53 -6.15 -1.34 3.75
N VAL A 54 -5.71 -0.88 2.59
CA VAL A 54 -5.65 0.56 2.29
C VAL A 54 -7.05 1.15 2.23
N ALA A 55 -8.02 0.43 1.66
CA ALA A 55 -9.41 0.88 1.62
C ALA A 55 -9.98 1.03 3.02
N LYS A 56 -9.66 0.12 3.93
CA LYS A 56 -10.11 0.23 5.33
C LYS A 56 -9.51 1.45 6.02
N ALA A 57 -8.33 1.87 5.61
CA ALA A 57 -7.69 3.06 6.16
C ALA A 57 -8.28 4.36 5.61
N GLY A 58 -9.19 4.27 4.63
CA GLY A 58 -9.87 5.42 4.09
C GLY A 58 -9.29 5.96 2.78
N TYR A 59 -8.45 5.17 2.10
CA TYR A 59 -7.83 5.58 0.84
C TYR A 59 -8.32 4.71 -0.30
N THR A 60 -8.23 5.23 -1.52
CA THR A 60 -8.50 4.47 -2.73
C THR A 60 -7.18 4.08 -3.36
N ALA A 61 -6.97 2.80 -3.60
CA ALA A 61 -5.72 2.31 -4.16
C ALA A 61 -5.97 1.46 -5.40
N HIS A 62 -4.99 1.52 -6.31
CA HIS A 62 -4.94 0.68 -7.50
C HIS A 62 -3.61 -0.03 -7.52
N ALA A 63 -3.58 -1.29 -7.89
CA ALA A 63 -2.37 -2.09 -7.91
C ALA A 63 -1.88 -2.32 -9.33
N GLU A 64 -0.57 -2.17 -9.53
CA GLU A 64 0.11 -2.61 -10.73
C GLU A 64 1.12 -3.66 -10.30
N GLN A 65 1.09 -4.82 -10.93
CA GLN A 65 2.00 -5.91 -10.62
C GLN A 65 3.03 -6.03 -11.72
N GLN A 66 4.29 -6.10 -11.32
CA GLN A 66 5.40 -6.19 -12.27
C GLN A 66 6.02 -7.56 -12.28
#